data_9fbbbcaef5508fe6386d8fec32feae07
#
_entry.id   9fbbbcaef5508fe6386d8fec32feae07
#
_cell.length_a   1.000
_cell.length_b   1.000
_cell.length_c   1.000
_cell.angle_alpha   90.00
_cell.angle_beta   90.00
_cell.angle_gamma   90.00
#
_symmetry.space_group_name_H-M   'P 1'
#
loop_
_entity.id
_entity.type
_entity.pdbx_description
1 polymer ?
#
loop_
_entity_poly.entity_id
_entity_poly.type
_entity_poly.pdbx_seq_one_letter_code
_entity_poly.pdbx_strand_id
1 'polypeptide(L)'
;MSFDLAPALRRIKPQRAADALRRRPIADLALLDTAASAGPELLLDTCVYIDVLQGRTPPGVDDLLQARIVNHSSVCLAELTHLFGRLDPAHPGTKGVLREVRQTIEDMPDHRVSSPSATVMGEAGMLAGLVARLSGADPGGAPALLNDASLYLQALERGWIVLTRNLRDFDYLDQLLTAGRVLFYEQA
;
A
#
# COMPACT_ATOMS: atom_id res chain seq x y z
N MET A 1 -22.25 2.05 -3.63
CA MET A 1 -22.35 3.51 -3.38
C MET A 1 -21.68 4.24 -4.52
N SER A 2 -22.33 5.30 -5.02
CA SER A 2 -21.75 6.16 -6.07
C SER A 2 -20.76 7.14 -5.44
N PHE A 3 -19.71 7.49 -6.18
CA PHE A 3 -18.75 8.52 -5.78
C PHE A 3 -19.45 9.90 -5.73
N ASP A 4 -19.26 10.65 -4.64
CA ASP A 4 -19.72 12.02 -4.49
C ASP A 4 -18.51 12.97 -4.42
N LEU A 5 -18.38 13.83 -5.42
CA LEU A 5 -17.24 14.74 -5.59
C LEU A 5 -17.18 15.82 -4.48
N ALA A 6 -18.32 16.34 -4.05
CA ALA A 6 -18.33 17.45 -3.10
C ALA A 6 -17.82 17.08 -1.69
N PRO A 7 -18.23 15.96 -1.07
CA PRO A 7 -17.59 15.46 0.15
C PRO A 7 -16.11 15.15 -0.03
N ALA A 8 -15.72 14.51 -1.15
CA ALA A 8 -14.33 14.16 -1.44
C ALA A 8 -13.44 15.41 -1.50
N LEU A 9 -13.88 16.46 -2.19
CA LEU A 9 -13.15 17.75 -2.23
C LEU A 9 -13.00 18.38 -0.84
N ARG A 10 -14.02 18.28 0.01
CA ARG A 10 -13.93 18.78 1.39
C ARG A 10 -12.96 17.99 2.26
N ARG A 11 -12.88 16.68 2.04
CA ARG A 11 -11.99 15.77 2.79
C ARG A 11 -10.55 15.91 2.35
N ILE A 12 -10.28 15.76 1.06
CA ILE A 12 -8.91 15.75 0.51
C ILE A 12 -8.33 17.17 0.40
N LYS A 13 -9.18 18.17 0.16
CA LYS A 13 -8.79 19.59 0.00
C LYS A 13 -7.66 19.78 -1.03
N PRO A 14 -7.84 19.33 -2.29
CA PRO A 14 -6.78 19.35 -3.30
C PRO A 14 -6.31 20.78 -3.68
N GLN A 15 -7.14 21.81 -3.38
CA GLN A 15 -6.77 23.22 -3.60
C GLN A 15 -5.88 23.80 -2.49
N ARG A 16 -5.61 23.03 -1.43
CA ARG A 16 -4.72 23.48 -0.36
C ARG A 16 -3.40 23.95 -0.96
N ALA A 17 -3.06 25.22 -0.73
CA ALA A 17 -1.69 25.66 -0.83
C ALA A 17 -0.96 25.12 0.41
N ALA A 18 -0.05 24.20 0.20
CA ALA A 18 0.79 23.64 1.25
C ALA A 18 2.24 23.86 0.85
N ASP A 19 3.12 23.96 1.83
CA ASP A 19 4.55 23.88 1.62
C ASP A 19 4.90 22.55 0.94
N ALA A 20 6.05 22.52 0.25
CA ALA A 20 6.54 21.31 -0.39
C ALA A 20 6.62 20.16 0.65
N LEU A 21 6.05 19.00 0.30
CA LEU A 21 6.15 17.81 1.12
C LEU A 21 7.61 17.38 1.25
N ARG A 22 8.04 17.17 2.48
CA ARG A 22 9.35 16.61 2.80
C ARG A 22 9.16 15.33 3.62
N ARG A 23 10.06 14.39 3.43
CA ARG A 23 10.05 13.15 4.23
C ARG A 23 10.26 13.48 5.70
N ARG A 24 9.44 12.87 6.56
CA ARG A 24 9.68 12.90 8.00
C ARG A 24 10.95 12.08 8.33
N PRO A 25 11.67 12.43 9.40
CA PRO A 25 12.69 11.55 9.96
C PRO A 25 12.12 10.16 10.25
N ILE A 26 12.91 9.10 10.05
CA ILE A 26 12.46 7.72 10.30
C ILE A 26 11.97 7.55 11.75
N ALA A 27 12.59 8.23 12.71
CA ALA A 27 12.18 8.20 14.11
C ALA A 27 10.75 8.72 14.38
N ASP A 28 10.18 9.51 13.45
CA ASP A 28 8.81 10.06 13.56
C ASP A 28 7.77 9.15 12.88
N LEU A 29 8.20 8.06 12.24
CA LEU A 29 7.33 7.10 11.56
C LEU A 29 6.91 5.99 12.54
N ALA A 30 5.72 5.46 12.35
CA ALA A 30 5.25 4.29 13.08
C ALA A 30 5.94 3.02 12.56
N LEU A 31 7.19 2.82 12.96
CA LEU A 31 7.92 1.60 12.65
C LEU A 31 7.39 0.43 13.46
N LEU A 32 7.47 -0.76 12.86
CA LEU A 32 7.14 -2.01 13.54
C LEU A 32 8.05 -2.20 14.74
N ASP A 33 7.47 -2.18 15.93
CA ASP A 33 8.11 -2.62 17.16
C ASP A 33 7.77 -4.10 17.39
N THR A 34 8.77 -4.90 17.75
CA THR A 34 8.67 -6.35 17.96
C THR A 34 7.64 -6.74 19.03
N ALA A 35 7.15 -5.79 19.82
CA ALA A 35 6.15 -6.03 20.87
C ALA A 35 4.68 -5.98 20.37
N ALA A 36 4.40 -5.57 19.13
CA ALA A 36 3.03 -5.27 18.66
C ALA A 36 2.34 -6.45 17.96
N SER A 37 2.23 -7.59 18.63
CA SER A 37 1.49 -8.75 18.08
C SER A 37 -0.02 -8.55 17.97
N ALA A 38 -0.62 -7.65 18.77
CA ALA A 38 -2.05 -7.37 18.77
C ALA A 38 -2.40 -6.02 18.11
N GLY A 39 -3.59 -5.93 17.52
CA GLY A 39 -4.08 -4.67 16.94
C GLY A 39 -5.09 -4.87 15.80
N PRO A 40 -5.46 -3.81 15.09
CA PRO A 40 -6.35 -3.87 13.94
C PRO A 40 -5.86 -4.82 12.85
N GLU A 41 -6.78 -5.26 11.99
CA GLU A 41 -6.45 -6.08 10.83
C GLU A 41 -5.46 -5.34 9.89
N LEU A 42 -4.66 -6.10 9.18
CA LEU A 42 -3.66 -5.58 8.24
C LEU A 42 -4.20 -5.57 6.82
N LEU A 43 -3.80 -4.58 6.04
CA LEU A 43 -3.83 -4.58 4.58
C LEU A 43 -2.37 -4.58 4.10
N LEU A 44 -1.98 -5.57 3.32
CA LEU A 44 -0.60 -5.66 2.83
C LEU A 44 -0.40 -4.80 1.58
N ASP A 45 0.68 -4.05 1.56
CA ASP A 45 1.23 -3.46 0.35
C ASP A 45 1.96 -4.53 -0.49
N THR A 46 2.05 -4.34 -1.80
CA THR A 46 2.70 -5.26 -2.73
C THR A 46 4.14 -5.57 -2.36
N CYS A 47 4.87 -4.61 -1.80
CA CYS A 47 6.24 -4.82 -1.35
C CYS A 47 6.36 -5.91 -0.27
N VAL A 48 5.33 -6.12 0.56
CA VAL A 48 5.34 -7.16 1.60
C VAL A 48 5.35 -8.56 0.97
N TYR A 49 4.51 -8.80 -0.03
CA TYR A 49 4.51 -10.09 -0.74
C TYR A 49 5.86 -10.39 -1.40
N ILE A 50 6.45 -9.36 -2.02
CA ILE A 50 7.76 -9.49 -2.66
C ILE A 50 8.84 -9.83 -1.62
N ASP A 51 8.81 -9.17 -0.46
CA ASP A 51 9.79 -9.41 0.59
C ASP A 51 9.63 -10.80 1.22
N VAL A 52 8.41 -11.27 1.44
CA VAL A 52 8.13 -12.65 1.89
C VAL A 52 8.66 -13.67 0.88
N LEU A 53 8.35 -13.50 -0.42
CA LEU A 53 8.83 -14.38 -1.48
C LEU A 53 10.35 -14.43 -1.60
N GLN A 54 11.02 -13.35 -1.24
CA GLN A 54 12.48 -13.22 -1.33
C GLN A 54 13.20 -13.51 0.00
N GLY A 55 12.45 -13.87 1.06
CA GLY A 55 13.00 -14.13 2.38
C GLY A 55 13.69 -12.90 3.00
N ARG A 56 13.17 -11.71 2.73
CA ARG A 56 13.73 -10.42 3.19
C ARG A 56 12.88 -9.72 4.25
N THR A 57 11.86 -10.38 4.74
CA THR A 57 11.07 -9.88 5.86
C THR A 57 11.86 -9.97 7.15
N PRO A 58 11.85 -8.92 7.99
CA PRO A 58 12.42 -9.05 9.34
C PRO A 58 11.54 -9.95 10.21
N PRO A 59 12.08 -10.64 11.22
CA PRO A 59 11.33 -11.58 12.07
C PRO A 59 10.05 -10.99 12.67
N GLY A 60 10.06 -9.72 13.05
CA GLY A 60 8.85 -9.05 13.57
C GLY A 60 7.72 -8.92 12.57
N VAL A 61 7.99 -8.88 11.26
CA VAL A 61 6.97 -8.91 10.21
C VAL A 61 6.37 -10.30 10.11
N ASP A 62 7.18 -11.35 10.12
CA ASP A 62 6.70 -12.73 10.05
C ASP A 62 5.81 -13.07 11.26
N ASP A 63 6.22 -12.67 12.47
CA ASP A 63 5.42 -12.82 13.70
C ASP A 63 4.08 -12.06 13.58
N LEU A 64 4.11 -10.86 13.03
CA LEU A 64 2.93 -10.03 12.85
C LEU A 64 1.93 -10.65 11.86
N LEU A 65 2.43 -11.17 10.72
CA LEU A 65 1.60 -11.82 9.70
C LEU A 65 0.95 -13.12 10.23
N GLN A 66 1.58 -13.80 11.18
CA GLN A 66 1.01 -14.98 11.84
C GLN A 66 -0.01 -14.61 12.94
N ALA A 67 0.21 -13.49 13.64
CA ALA A 67 -0.61 -13.12 14.79
C ALA A 67 -1.86 -12.33 14.44
N ARG A 68 -1.89 -11.63 13.29
CA ARG A 68 -2.97 -10.71 12.91
C ARG A 68 -3.71 -11.15 11.66
N ILE A 69 -4.97 -10.76 11.58
CA ILE A 69 -5.78 -10.96 10.39
C ILE A 69 -5.19 -10.12 9.26
N VAL A 70 -4.90 -10.79 8.13
CA VAL A 70 -4.38 -10.19 6.91
C VAL A 70 -5.48 -10.08 5.88
N ASN A 71 -5.60 -8.91 5.26
CA ASN A 71 -6.48 -8.64 4.13
C ASN A 71 -5.66 -8.29 2.89
N HIS A 72 -6.24 -8.54 1.73
CA HIS A 72 -5.63 -8.38 0.43
C HIS A 72 -6.44 -7.39 -0.42
N SER A 73 -5.75 -6.51 -1.14
CA SER A 73 -6.39 -5.60 -2.09
C SER A 73 -6.33 -6.14 -3.51
N SER A 74 -7.41 -5.94 -4.27
CA SER A 74 -7.38 -6.17 -5.72
C SER A 74 -6.34 -5.29 -6.44
N VAL A 75 -5.91 -4.19 -5.84
CA VAL A 75 -4.80 -3.35 -6.35
C VAL A 75 -3.49 -4.15 -6.31
N CYS A 76 -3.16 -4.76 -5.17
CA CYS A 76 -1.96 -5.61 -5.05
C CYS A 76 -2.08 -6.86 -5.93
N LEU A 77 -3.28 -7.45 -6.04
CA LEU A 77 -3.52 -8.56 -6.95
C LEU A 77 -3.20 -8.17 -8.40
N ALA A 78 -3.62 -6.97 -8.85
CA ALA A 78 -3.30 -6.46 -10.19
C ALA A 78 -1.78 -6.26 -10.39
N GLU A 79 -1.07 -5.77 -9.38
CA GLU A 79 0.39 -5.60 -9.44
C GLU A 79 1.13 -6.94 -9.47
N LEU A 80 0.70 -7.92 -8.68
CA LEU A 80 1.27 -9.27 -8.70
C LEU A 80 1.01 -9.98 -10.04
N THR A 81 -0.21 -9.89 -10.56
CA THR A 81 -0.56 -10.49 -11.86
C THR A 81 0.11 -9.78 -13.04
N HIS A 82 0.47 -8.50 -12.91
CA HIS A 82 1.25 -7.77 -13.91
C HIS A 82 2.58 -8.46 -14.24
N LEU A 83 3.19 -9.16 -13.28
CA LEU A 83 4.43 -9.91 -13.48
C LEU A 83 4.29 -11.00 -14.54
N PHE A 84 3.12 -11.64 -14.66
CA PHE A 84 2.88 -12.68 -15.69
C PHE A 84 2.94 -12.14 -17.12
N GLY A 85 2.57 -10.86 -17.30
CA GLY A 85 2.67 -10.21 -18.61
C GLY A 85 4.02 -9.52 -18.87
N ARG A 86 4.74 -9.16 -17.80
CA ARG A 86 5.96 -8.34 -17.91
C ARG A 86 7.27 -9.13 -17.99
N LEU A 87 7.35 -10.25 -17.27
CA LEU A 87 8.60 -11.01 -17.20
C LEU A 87 8.89 -11.73 -18.51
N ASP A 88 10.13 -11.67 -18.96
CA ASP A 88 10.59 -12.38 -20.16
C ASP A 88 10.48 -13.90 -19.95
N PRO A 89 9.63 -14.61 -20.72
CA PRO A 89 9.46 -16.05 -20.57
C PRO A 89 10.71 -16.86 -20.94
N ALA A 90 11.64 -16.28 -21.69
CA ALA A 90 12.90 -16.93 -22.08
C ALA A 90 13.95 -16.88 -20.95
N HIS A 91 13.80 -15.99 -19.97
CA HIS A 91 14.75 -15.92 -18.86
C HIS A 91 14.62 -17.14 -17.93
N PRO A 92 15.73 -17.85 -17.59
CA PRO A 92 15.70 -19.12 -16.84
C PRO A 92 14.98 -19.06 -15.50
N GLY A 93 15.05 -17.91 -14.81
CA GLY A 93 14.43 -17.71 -13.49
C GLY A 93 12.92 -17.42 -13.53
N THR A 94 12.38 -17.02 -14.69
CA THR A 94 10.98 -16.53 -14.78
C THR A 94 9.97 -17.57 -14.33
N LYS A 95 10.13 -18.84 -14.73
CA LYS A 95 9.20 -19.93 -14.34
C LYS A 95 9.14 -20.12 -12.82
N GLY A 96 10.28 -20.00 -12.14
CA GLY A 96 10.35 -20.10 -10.67
C GLY A 96 9.58 -18.97 -10.00
N VAL A 97 9.90 -17.73 -10.38
CA VAL A 97 9.23 -16.53 -9.83
C VAL A 97 7.72 -16.58 -10.07
N LEU A 98 7.27 -16.88 -11.28
CA LEU A 98 5.84 -16.91 -11.60
C LEU A 98 5.10 -18.04 -10.86
N ARG A 99 5.75 -19.16 -10.58
CA ARG A 99 5.17 -20.24 -9.77
C ARG A 99 4.95 -19.78 -8.31
N GLU A 100 5.93 -19.09 -7.74
CA GLU A 100 5.83 -18.57 -6.37
C GLU A 100 4.76 -17.47 -6.25
N VAL A 101 4.73 -16.54 -7.21
CA VAL A 101 3.68 -15.50 -7.27
C VAL A 101 2.30 -16.13 -7.43
N ARG A 102 2.16 -17.15 -8.28
CA ARG A 102 0.92 -17.89 -8.46
C ARG A 102 0.47 -18.52 -7.14
N GLN A 103 1.36 -19.24 -6.44
CA GLN A 103 1.05 -19.86 -5.16
C GLN A 103 0.58 -18.82 -4.15
N THR A 104 1.29 -17.69 -4.05
CA THR A 104 0.90 -16.58 -3.17
C THR A 104 -0.53 -16.08 -3.46
N ILE A 105 -0.89 -15.96 -4.74
CA ILE A 105 -2.25 -15.52 -5.13
C ILE A 105 -3.29 -16.59 -4.80
N GLU A 106 -3.00 -17.87 -5.09
CA GLU A 106 -3.91 -18.99 -4.83
C GLU A 106 -4.12 -19.25 -3.32
N ASP A 107 -3.15 -18.85 -2.49
CA ASP A 107 -3.24 -18.95 -1.03
C ASP A 107 -4.02 -17.79 -0.38
N MET A 108 -4.39 -16.75 -1.14
CA MET A 108 -5.23 -15.66 -0.62
C MET A 108 -6.67 -16.15 -0.43
N PRO A 109 -7.23 -16.11 0.80
CA PRO A 109 -8.61 -16.51 1.00
C PRO A 109 -9.57 -15.54 0.30
N ASP A 110 -10.51 -16.02 -0.51
CA ASP A 110 -11.45 -15.20 -1.28
C ASP A 110 -12.17 -14.13 -0.43
N HIS A 111 -12.57 -14.50 0.79
CA HIS A 111 -13.27 -13.59 1.71
C HIS A 111 -12.37 -12.50 2.32
N ARG A 112 -11.07 -12.58 2.10
CA ARG A 112 -10.07 -11.59 2.51
C ARG A 112 -9.60 -10.71 1.35
N VAL A 113 -9.95 -11.04 0.12
CA VAL A 113 -9.66 -10.21 -1.05
C VAL A 113 -10.79 -9.20 -1.24
N SER A 114 -10.47 -7.92 -1.32
CA SER A 114 -11.46 -6.87 -1.55
C SER A 114 -10.94 -5.77 -2.47
N SER A 115 -11.87 -5.11 -3.16
CA SER A 115 -11.55 -3.98 -4.03
C SER A 115 -11.80 -2.65 -3.33
N PRO A 116 -11.02 -1.61 -3.64
CA PRO A 116 -11.34 -0.25 -3.26
C PRO A 116 -12.74 0.14 -3.75
N SER A 117 -13.49 0.87 -2.95
CA SER A 117 -14.79 1.42 -3.36
C SER A 117 -14.62 2.52 -4.41
N ALA A 118 -15.70 2.88 -5.12
CA ALA A 118 -15.69 4.02 -6.04
C ALA A 118 -15.29 5.32 -5.35
N THR A 119 -15.69 5.49 -4.08
CA THR A 119 -15.29 6.63 -3.25
C THR A 119 -13.78 6.63 -3.00
N VAL A 120 -13.23 5.50 -2.58
CA VAL A 120 -11.79 5.33 -2.37
C VAL A 120 -11.02 5.65 -3.65
N MET A 121 -11.44 5.12 -4.80
CA MET A 121 -10.75 5.37 -6.08
C MET A 121 -10.80 6.84 -6.51
N GLY A 122 -11.95 7.51 -6.33
CA GLY A 122 -12.08 8.94 -6.66
C GLY A 122 -11.22 9.83 -5.75
N GLU A 123 -11.21 9.55 -4.44
CA GLU A 123 -10.36 10.27 -3.47
C GLU A 123 -8.88 9.96 -3.68
N ALA A 124 -8.52 8.72 -4.02
CA ALA A 124 -7.14 8.32 -4.30
C ALA A 124 -6.56 9.08 -5.48
N GLY A 125 -7.33 9.29 -6.54
CA GLY A 125 -6.90 10.12 -7.67
C GLY A 125 -6.55 11.56 -7.24
N MET A 126 -7.37 12.17 -6.38
CA MET A 126 -7.09 13.51 -5.85
C MET A 126 -5.87 13.54 -4.94
N LEU A 127 -5.76 12.56 -4.03
CA LEU A 127 -4.68 12.49 -3.06
C LEU A 127 -3.34 12.23 -3.74
N ALA A 128 -3.29 11.29 -4.69
CA ALA A 128 -2.11 11.01 -5.50
C ALA A 128 -1.66 12.26 -6.30
N GLY A 129 -2.60 12.95 -6.95
CA GLY A 129 -2.31 14.20 -7.64
C GLY A 129 -1.76 15.30 -6.74
N LEU A 130 -2.29 15.39 -5.51
CA LEU A 130 -1.83 16.35 -4.50
C LEU A 130 -0.41 16.01 -4.02
N VAL A 131 -0.12 14.73 -3.73
CA VAL A 131 1.23 14.28 -3.37
C VAL A 131 2.21 14.58 -4.51
N ALA A 132 1.88 14.18 -5.74
CA ALA A 132 2.75 14.42 -6.90
C ALA A 132 3.11 15.91 -7.06
N ARG A 133 2.12 16.79 -6.93
CA ARG A 133 2.31 18.25 -7.03
C ARG A 133 3.19 18.81 -5.92
N LEU A 134 3.02 18.35 -4.68
CA LEU A 134 3.69 18.91 -3.49
C LEU A 134 5.06 18.27 -3.23
N SER A 135 5.28 17.02 -3.66
CA SER A 135 6.57 16.34 -3.51
C SER A 135 7.53 16.57 -4.68
N GLY A 136 7.04 17.12 -5.78
CA GLY A 136 7.82 17.23 -7.03
C GLY A 136 8.11 15.86 -7.65
N ALA A 137 7.25 14.86 -7.42
CA ALA A 137 7.43 13.51 -7.95
C ALA A 137 7.39 13.50 -9.49
N ASP A 138 8.18 12.62 -10.10
CA ASP A 138 8.19 12.40 -11.54
C ASP A 138 6.81 11.94 -12.03
N PRO A 139 6.27 12.56 -13.10
CA PRO A 139 5.02 12.12 -13.73
C PRO A 139 4.96 10.63 -14.09
N GLY A 140 6.11 10.01 -14.39
CA GLY A 140 6.22 8.57 -14.66
C GLY A 140 5.85 7.67 -13.47
N GLY A 141 5.90 8.17 -12.25
CA GLY A 141 5.50 7.46 -11.04
C GLY A 141 4.01 7.55 -10.69
N ALA A 142 3.21 8.29 -11.47
CA ALA A 142 1.80 8.54 -11.16
C ALA A 142 0.95 7.26 -10.96
N PRO A 143 1.09 6.18 -11.75
CA PRO A 143 0.31 4.96 -11.52
C PRO A 143 0.63 4.28 -10.17
N ALA A 144 1.89 4.20 -9.79
CA ALA A 144 2.30 3.62 -8.51
C ALA A 144 1.74 4.42 -7.34
N LEU A 145 1.85 5.74 -7.39
CA LEU A 145 1.31 6.62 -6.35
C LEU A 145 -0.22 6.54 -6.23
N LEU A 146 -0.93 6.32 -7.36
CA LEU A 146 -2.38 6.09 -7.34
C LEU A 146 -2.71 4.77 -6.63
N ASN A 147 -1.94 3.72 -6.86
CA ASN A 147 -2.09 2.44 -6.18
C ASN A 147 -1.87 2.59 -4.67
N ASP A 148 -0.77 3.24 -4.26
CA ASP A 148 -0.46 3.51 -2.85
C ASP A 148 -1.58 4.32 -2.17
N ALA A 149 -2.07 5.38 -2.81
CA ALA A 149 -3.19 6.17 -2.30
C ALA A 149 -4.49 5.35 -2.20
N SER A 150 -4.72 4.43 -3.14
CA SER A 150 -5.87 3.53 -3.11
C SER A 150 -5.80 2.56 -1.94
N LEU A 151 -4.63 1.98 -1.67
CA LEU A 151 -4.40 1.11 -0.51
C LEU A 151 -4.57 1.87 0.80
N TYR A 152 -3.98 3.06 0.91
CA TYR A 152 -4.07 3.91 2.10
C TYR A 152 -5.53 4.24 2.44
N LEU A 153 -6.31 4.69 1.45
CA LEU A 153 -7.71 5.05 1.64
C LEU A 153 -8.62 3.83 1.84
N GLN A 154 -8.32 2.70 1.21
CA GLN A 154 -9.04 1.44 1.43
C GLN A 154 -8.85 0.95 2.87
N ALA A 155 -7.63 0.99 3.37
CA ALA A 155 -7.35 0.65 4.76
C ALA A 155 -8.09 1.59 5.73
N LEU A 156 -8.10 2.89 5.44
CA LEU A 156 -8.83 3.87 6.24
C LEU A 156 -10.35 3.61 6.24
N GLU A 157 -10.94 3.31 5.07
CA GLU A 157 -12.37 3.00 4.93
C GLU A 157 -12.78 1.77 5.75
N ARG A 158 -11.88 0.77 5.82
CA ARG A 158 -12.12 -0.51 6.50
C ARG A 158 -11.67 -0.52 7.97
N GLY A 159 -10.99 0.49 8.45
CA GLY A 159 -10.40 0.52 9.80
C GLY A 159 -9.16 -0.37 9.94
N TRP A 160 -8.52 -0.73 8.84
CA TRP A 160 -7.30 -1.55 8.79
C TRP A 160 -6.03 -0.69 8.92
N ILE A 161 -4.89 -1.36 9.05
CA ILE A 161 -3.55 -0.75 9.01
C ILE A 161 -2.84 -1.23 7.75
N VAL A 162 -2.27 -0.33 6.97
CA VAL A 162 -1.37 -0.71 5.86
C VAL A 162 -0.03 -1.12 6.44
N LEU A 163 0.44 -2.32 6.09
CA LEU A 163 1.81 -2.77 6.34
C LEU A 163 2.64 -2.55 5.08
N THR A 164 3.72 -1.76 5.19
CA THR A 164 4.55 -1.39 4.04
C THR A 164 5.99 -1.07 4.44
N ARG A 165 6.93 -1.27 3.50
CA ARG A 165 8.27 -0.68 3.57
C ARG A 165 8.45 0.54 2.67
N ASN A 166 7.41 0.95 1.92
CA ASN A 166 7.44 2.17 1.12
C ASN A 166 7.31 3.41 2.03
N LEU A 167 8.41 3.73 2.72
CA LEU A 167 8.47 4.84 3.68
C LEU A 167 8.14 6.17 3.04
N ARG A 168 8.48 6.36 1.74
CA ARG A 168 8.35 7.67 1.08
C ARG A 168 6.91 8.00 0.76
N ASP A 169 6.25 7.15 0.01
CA ASP A 169 4.97 7.51 -0.57
C ASP A 169 3.86 7.45 0.50
N PHE A 170 3.90 6.46 1.39
CA PHE A 170 2.96 6.38 2.51
C PHE A 170 3.20 7.45 3.58
N ASP A 171 4.44 7.92 3.78
CA ASP A 171 4.70 9.08 4.64
C ASP A 171 4.02 10.35 4.08
N TYR A 172 4.11 10.59 2.77
CA TYR A 172 3.45 11.73 2.15
C TYR A 172 1.91 11.65 2.23
N LEU A 173 1.35 10.47 2.01
CA LEU A 173 -0.10 10.24 2.14
C LEU A 173 -0.56 10.53 3.57
N ASP A 174 0.17 10.04 4.57
CA ASP A 174 -0.14 10.21 5.98
C ASP A 174 0.01 11.67 6.46
N GLN A 175 0.96 12.44 5.91
CA GLN A 175 1.08 13.87 6.19
C GLN A 175 -0.11 14.68 5.67
N LEU A 176 -0.67 14.30 4.52
CA LEU A 176 -1.80 15.01 3.92
C LEU A 176 -3.14 14.62 4.51
N LEU A 177 -3.28 13.39 4.93
CA LEU A 177 -4.51 12.84 5.48
C LEU A 177 -4.21 11.96 6.71
N THR A 178 -3.92 12.61 7.84
CA THR A 178 -3.47 11.99 9.10
C THR A 178 -4.47 11.04 9.77
N ALA A 179 -5.60 10.75 9.14
CA ALA A 179 -6.62 9.82 9.64
C ALA A 179 -6.32 8.34 9.29
N GLY A 180 -5.40 8.10 8.38
CA GLY A 180 -4.95 6.77 8.01
C GLY A 180 -4.03 6.14 9.07
N ARG A 181 -3.78 4.86 8.90
CA ARG A 181 -2.88 4.10 9.77
C ARG A 181 -1.92 3.33 8.91
N VAL A 182 -0.63 3.61 9.09
CA VAL A 182 0.45 2.92 8.40
C VAL A 182 1.39 2.33 9.44
N LEU A 183 1.81 1.10 9.22
CA LEU A 183 2.85 0.44 9.97
C LEU A 183 4.02 0.17 9.02
N PHE A 184 5.12 0.80 9.29
CA PHE A 184 6.32 0.70 8.48
C PHE A 184 7.26 -0.38 8.98
N TYR A 185 8.03 -0.98 8.07
CA TYR A 185 9.17 -1.83 8.42
C TYR A 185 10.35 -1.58 7.48
N GLU A 186 11.53 -1.94 7.91
CA GLU A 186 12.74 -1.96 7.09
C GLU A 186 13.11 -3.41 6.77
N GLN A 187 13.74 -3.64 5.61
CA GLN A 187 14.20 -4.99 5.24
C GLN A 187 15.27 -5.50 6.20
N ALA A 188 15.30 -6.82 6.37
CA ALA A 188 16.35 -7.50 7.11
C ALA A 188 17.69 -7.49 6.33
#